data_80326f64a2a01a362d7ffee8e901aef0
#
_entry.id   80326f64a2a01a362d7ffee8e901aef0
#
_cell.length_a   1.000
_cell.length_b   1.000
_cell.length_c   1.000
_cell.angle_alpha   90.00
_cell.angle_beta   90.00
_cell.angle_gamma   90.00
#
_symmetry.space_group_name_H-M   'P 1'
#
loop_
_entity.id
_entity.type
_entity.pdbx_description
1 polymer ?
#
loop_
_entity_poly.entity_id
_entity_poly.type
_entity_poly.pdbx_seq_one_letter_code
_entity_poly.pdbx_strand_id
1 'polypeptide(L)'
;MATAQVIAFDESIKFMESIGIENIMQHEADLVEYGQELLQKNNSVKLIGSPKNKGGVLSFTLEGVHPHDIATILDEDGVAIRAGHHCCQILHDKLNIPASARASVGIYNTKDDLDKLNYSINNCKKIFNLKWI
;
A
#
# COMPACT_ATOMS: atom_id res chain seq x y z
N MET A 1 -19.92 5.95 -27.74
CA MET A 1 -20.35 5.49 -26.40
C MET A 1 -19.55 4.24 -26.06
N ALA A 2 -19.00 4.12 -24.85
CA ALA A 2 -18.14 3.00 -24.42
C ALA A 2 -19.00 1.79 -23.99
N THR A 3 -19.78 1.23 -24.89
CA THR A 3 -20.81 0.20 -24.60
C THR A 3 -20.20 -1.08 -24.02
N ALA A 4 -19.09 -1.55 -24.59
CA ALA A 4 -18.42 -2.78 -24.10
C ALA A 4 -17.91 -2.61 -22.67
N GLN A 5 -17.37 -1.43 -22.32
CA GLN A 5 -16.88 -1.13 -20.98
C GLN A 5 -18.02 -1.07 -19.95
N VAL A 6 -19.17 -0.54 -20.33
CA VAL A 6 -20.36 -0.48 -19.47
C VAL A 6 -20.89 -1.91 -19.19
N ILE A 7 -20.95 -2.76 -20.18
CA ILE A 7 -21.36 -4.18 -20.02
C ILE A 7 -20.36 -4.93 -19.12
N ALA A 8 -19.05 -4.74 -19.36
CA ALA A 8 -18.02 -5.38 -18.55
C ALA A 8 -18.04 -4.89 -17.09
N PHE A 9 -18.40 -3.63 -16.86
CA PHE A 9 -18.53 -3.07 -15.52
C PHE A 9 -19.67 -3.72 -14.72
N ASP A 10 -20.80 -4.01 -15.36
CA ASP A 10 -21.91 -4.76 -14.76
C ASP A 10 -21.46 -6.14 -14.26
N GLU A 11 -20.68 -6.87 -15.08
CA GLU A 11 -20.12 -8.16 -14.67
C GLU A 11 -19.11 -8.04 -13.51
N SER A 12 -18.35 -6.95 -13.45
CA SER A 12 -17.45 -6.69 -12.31
C SER A 12 -18.23 -6.44 -11.01
N ILE A 13 -19.36 -5.75 -11.08
CA ILE A 13 -20.24 -5.54 -9.92
C ILE A 13 -20.81 -6.87 -9.45
N LYS A 14 -21.38 -7.69 -10.36
CA LYS A 14 -21.91 -9.01 -10.05
C LYS A 14 -20.85 -9.93 -9.42
N PHE A 15 -19.62 -9.87 -9.90
CA PHE A 15 -18.50 -10.61 -9.32
C PHE A 15 -18.26 -10.22 -7.86
N MET A 16 -18.20 -8.92 -7.54
CA MET A 16 -18.04 -8.44 -6.17
C MET A 16 -19.23 -8.84 -5.28
N GLU A 17 -20.45 -8.72 -5.78
CA GLU A 17 -21.67 -9.16 -5.09
C GLU A 17 -21.67 -10.67 -4.81
N SER A 18 -21.14 -11.48 -5.71
CA SER A 18 -21.04 -12.95 -5.54
C SER A 18 -20.07 -13.36 -4.43
N ILE A 19 -19.03 -12.55 -4.17
CA ILE A 19 -18.11 -12.73 -3.03
C ILE A 19 -18.75 -12.21 -1.74
N GLY A 20 -19.55 -11.14 -1.83
CA GLY A 20 -20.14 -10.41 -0.72
C GLY A 20 -19.27 -9.24 -0.29
N ILE A 21 -19.84 -8.05 -0.29
CA ILE A 21 -19.10 -6.79 0.03
C ILE A 21 -18.55 -6.83 1.46
N GLU A 22 -19.30 -7.37 2.41
CA GLU A 22 -18.87 -7.52 3.80
C GLU A 22 -17.64 -8.43 3.93
N ASN A 23 -17.60 -9.52 3.16
CA ASN A 23 -16.47 -10.45 3.14
C ASN A 23 -15.21 -9.76 2.57
N ILE A 24 -15.38 -8.97 1.50
CA ILE A 24 -14.29 -8.18 0.91
C ILE A 24 -13.76 -7.18 1.93
N MET A 25 -14.64 -6.42 2.57
CA MET A 25 -14.27 -5.42 3.58
C MET A 25 -13.54 -6.05 4.77
N GLN A 26 -13.99 -7.19 5.25
CA GLN A 26 -13.34 -7.89 6.36
C GLN A 26 -11.96 -8.39 5.96
N HIS A 27 -11.84 -9.01 4.78
CA HIS A 27 -10.56 -9.49 4.26
C HIS A 27 -9.53 -8.35 4.11
N GLU A 28 -9.94 -7.23 3.52
CA GLU A 28 -9.07 -6.06 3.38
C GLU A 28 -8.69 -5.45 4.75
N ALA A 29 -9.63 -5.41 5.69
CA ALA A 29 -9.36 -4.93 7.05
C ALA A 29 -8.32 -5.79 7.76
N ASP A 30 -8.45 -7.12 7.70
CA ASP A 30 -7.51 -8.07 8.29
C ASP A 30 -6.10 -7.94 7.69
N LEU A 31 -6.02 -7.74 6.36
CA LEU A 31 -4.75 -7.51 5.67
C LEU A 31 -4.12 -6.18 6.07
N VAL A 32 -4.91 -5.11 6.16
CA VAL A 32 -4.42 -3.79 6.56
C VAL A 32 -3.94 -3.80 8.01
N GLU A 33 -4.66 -4.45 8.93
CA GLU A 33 -4.24 -4.61 10.32
C GLU A 33 -2.90 -5.34 10.39
N TYR A 34 -2.80 -6.49 9.74
CA TYR A 34 -1.55 -7.26 9.66
C TYR A 34 -0.39 -6.44 9.08
N GLY A 35 -0.63 -5.75 7.97
CA GLY A 35 0.39 -4.91 7.34
C GLY A 35 0.81 -3.72 8.20
N GLN A 36 -0.12 -3.12 8.94
CA GLN A 36 0.21 -2.05 9.88
C GLN A 36 1.12 -2.56 11.01
N GLU A 37 0.76 -3.68 11.64
CA GLU A 37 1.59 -4.28 12.69
C GLU A 37 2.99 -4.63 12.19
N LEU A 38 3.07 -5.18 10.96
CA LEU A 38 4.33 -5.57 10.34
C LEU A 38 5.23 -4.36 10.08
N LEU A 39 4.67 -3.30 9.48
CA LEU A 39 5.41 -2.09 9.14
C LEU A 39 5.77 -1.25 10.36
N GLN A 40 4.94 -1.23 11.42
CA GLN A 40 5.23 -0.53 12.68
C GLN A 40 6.44 -1.12 13.43
N LYS A 41 6.76 -2.40 13.24
CA LYS A 41 7.96 -3.02 13.81
C LYS A 41 9.25 -2.54 13.13
N ASN A 42 9.13 -1.86 12.00
CA ASN A 42 10.27 -1.32 11.24
C ASN A 42 10.50 0.15 11.59
N ASN A 43 11.45 0.43 12.45
CA ASN A 43 11.73 1.78 12.98
C ASN A 43 12.01 2.84 11.90
N SER A 44 12.44 2.46 10.71
CA SER A 44 12.69 3.40 9.59
C SER A 44 11.43 3.70 8.78
N VAL A 45 10.34 2.97 8.99
CA VAL A 45 9.06 3.18 8.31
C VAL A 45 8.17 4.07 9.16
N LYS A 46 7.69 5.14 8.58
CA LYS A 46 6.67 6.00 9.20
C LYS A 46 5.36 5.83 8.44
N LEU A 47 4.38 5.20 9.08
CA LEU A 47 3.02 5.10 8.55
C LEU A 47 2.33 6.47 8.54
N ILE A 48 1.57 6.73 7.48
CA ILE A 48 0.79 7.96 7.32
C ILE A 48 -0.68 7.64 7.58
N GLY A 49 -1.21 8.19 8.67
CA GLY A 49 -2.57 7.95 9.12
C GLY A 49 -2.77 6.58 9.76
N SER A 50 -3.50 6.56 10.86
CA SER A 50 -3.84 5.32 11.60
C SER A 50 -5.28 5.43 12.13
N PRO A 51 -6.29 5.66 11.26
CA PRO A 51 -7.68 5.69 11.68
C PRO A 51 -8.13 4.29 12.12
N LYS A 52 -9.16 4.22 12.99
CA LYS A 52 -9.76 2.95 13.41
C LYS A 52 -10.35 2.16 12.25
N ASN A 53 -11.00 2.86 11.31
CA ASN A 53 -11.56 2.27 10.09
C ASN A 53 -10.71 2.75 8.90
N LYS A 54 -10.04 1.83 8.24
CA LYS A 54 -9.13 2.10 7.13
C LYS A 54 -9.51 1.22 5.94
N GLY A 55 -9.56 1.80 4.76
CA GLY A 55 -9.68 1.02 3.53
C GLY A 55 -8.39 0.27 3.22
N GLY A 56 -8.39 -0.58 2.22
CA GLY A 56 -7.30 -1.45 1.79
C GLY A 56 -5.99 -0.75 1.38
N VAL A 57 -5.51 0.21 2.19
CA VAL A 57 -4.38 1.09 1.84
C VAL A 57 -3.41 1.26 3.02
N LEU A 58 -2.12 1.08 2.74
CA LEU A 58 -1.01 1.36 3.65
C LEU A 58 -0.12 2.44 3.03
N SER A 59 -0.20 3.67 3.56
CA SER A 59 0.65 4.79 3.12
C SER A 59 1.79 4.98 4.09
N PHE A 60 3.02 5.16 3.58
CA PHE A 60 4.21 5.26 4.41
C PHE A 60 5.32 6.08 3.76
N THR A 61 6.26 6.50 4.57
CA THR A 61 7.58 6.99 4.15
C THR A 61 8.67 6.11 4.75
N LEU A 62 9.82 6.06 4.11
CA LEU A 62 11.02 5.42 4.61
C LEU A 62 12.06 6.52 4.84
N GLU A 63 12.58 6.62 6.06
CA GLU A 63 13.53 7.65 6.41
C GLU A 63 14.78 7.60 5.51
N GLY A 64 15.16 8.74 4.93
CA GLY A 64 16.33 8.86 4.07
C GLY A 64 16.17 8.31 2.65
N VAL A 65 14.99 7.78 2.26
CA VAL A 65 14.75 7.25 0.90
C VAL A 65 13.58 7.93 0.24
N HIS A 66 13.78 8.41 -0.97
CA HIS A 66 12.70 9.02 -1.74
C HIS A 66 11.66 7.95 -2.16
N PRO A 67 10.35 8.21 -2.10
CA PRO A 67 9.31 7.24 -2.44
C PRO A 67 9.40 6.62 -3.84
N HIS A 68 9.91 7.33 -4.83
CA HIS A 68 10.15 6.78 -6.16
C HIS A 68 11.26 5.72 -6.15
N ASP A 69 12.33 5.93 -5.38
CA ASP A 69 13.40 4.94 -5.26
C ASP A 69 12.91 3.69 -4.53
N ILE A 70 12.07 3.87 -3.49
CA ILE A 70 11.39 2.75 -2.83
C ILE A 70 10.58 1.95 -3.85
N ALA A 71 9.74 2.61 -4.66
CA ALA A 71 8.91 1.93 -5.65
C ALA A 71 9.74 1.17 -6.69
N THR A 72 10.85 1.76 -7.16
CA THR A 72 11.75 1.13 -8.13
C THR A 72 12.38 -0.14 -7.56
N ILE A 73 12.91 -0.08 -6.34
CA ILE A 73 13.55 -1.24 -5.69
C ILE A 73 12.53 -2.35 -5.39
N LEU A 74 11.35 -1.98 -4.91
CA LEU A 74 10.31 -2.96 -4.63
C LEU A 74 9.81 -3.64 -5.90
N ASP A 75 9.77 -2.92 -7.02
CA ASP A 75 9.38 -3.49 -8.32
C ASP A 75 10.38 -4.56 -8.80
N GLU A 76 11.68 -4.38 -8.56
CA GLU A 76 12.71 -5.39 -8.84
C GLU A 76 12.47 -6.69 -8.04
N ASP A 77 11.95 -6.59 -6.83
CA ASP A 77 11.53 -7.72 -6.00
C ASP A 77 10.13 -8.25 -6.39
N GLY A 78 9.47 -7.67 -7.39
CA GLY A 78 8.11 -8.02 -7.84
C GLY A 78 7.02 -7.56 -6.88
N VAL A 79 7.23 -6.43 -6.19
CA VAL A 79 6.24 -5.79 -5.31
C VAL A 79 5.87 -4.42 -5.89
N ALA A 80 4.71 -4.33 -6.53
CA ALA A 80 4.22 -3.10 -7.12
C ALA A 80 3.55 -2.20 -6.07
N ILE A 81 4.05 -0.99 -5.93
CA ILE A 81 3.47 0.06 -5.08
C ILE A 81 3.34 1.37 -5.86
N ARG A 82 2.56 2.29 -5.35
CA ARG A 82 2.48 3.64 -5.91
C ARG A 82 3.33 4.61 -5.10
N ALA A 83 4.08 5.48 -5.78
CA ALA A 83 4.82 6.60 -5.19
C ALA A 83 4.29 7.94 -5.67
N GLY A 84 4.36 8.97 -4.83
CA GLY A 84 4.01 10.34 -5.17
C GLY A 84 3.01 10.98 -4.21
N HIS A 85 2.22 11.95 -4.71
CA HIS A 85 1.25 12.71 -3.91
C HIS A 85 -0.14 12.05 -3.82
N HIS A 86 -0.40 10.97 -4.55
CA HIS A 86 -1.68 10.25 -4.57
C HIS A 86 -2.91 11.13 -4.84
N CYS A 87 -2.75 12.17 -5.69
CA CYS A 87 -3.74 13.20 -6.00
C CYS A 87 -4.16 14.05 -4.79
N CYS A 88 -3.35 14.11 -3.73
CA CYS A 88 -3.61 14.88 -2.51
C CYS A 88 -2.39 15.72 -2.08
N GLN A 89 -1.84 16.51 -2.99
CA GLN A 89 -0.65 17.33 -2.73
C GLN A 89 -0.81 18.24 -1.53
N ILE A 90 -1.96 18.91 -1.36
CA ILE A 90 -2.24 19.79 -0.22
C ILE A 90 -2.08 19.07 1.13
N LEU A 91 -2.44 17.77 1.18
CA LEU A 91 -2.23 16.97 2.39
C LEU A 91 -0.74 16.73 2.64
N HIS A 92 0.03 16.43 1.60
CA HIS A 92 1.49 16.25 1.71
C HIS A 92 2.17 17.54 2.19
N ASP A 93 1.76 18.70 1.67
CA ASP A 93 2.25 20.01 2.10
C ASP A 93 1.96 20.25 3.60
N LYS A 94 0.73 19.94 4.05
CA LYS A 94 0.35 20.05 5.47
C LYS A 94 1.12 19.09 6.38
N LEU A 95 1.48 17.91 5.88
CA LEU A 95 2.27 16.92 6.61
C LEU A 95 3.77 17.21 6.53
N ASN A 96 4.17 18.21 5.75
CA ASN A 96 5.57 18.57 5.47
C ASN A 96 6.38 17.37 4.96
N ILE A 97 5.81 16.62 4.03
CA ILE A 97 6.47 15.51 3.34
C ILE A 97 6.43 15.73 1.82
N PRO A 98 7.54 15.46 1.10
CA PRO A 98 7.60 15.72 -0.34
C PRO A 98 6.75 14.74 -1.16
N ALA A 99 6.60 13.53 -0.69
CA ALA A 99 5.84 12.45 -1.32
C ALA A 99 5.69 11.28 -0.34
N SER A 100 4.89 10.27 -0.71
CA SER A 100 4.79 9.02 0.05
C SER A 100 4.72 7.81 -0.85
N ALA A 101 5.02 6.65 -0.29
CA ALA A 101 4.76 5.34 -0.88
C ALA A 101 3.40 4.80 -0.39
N ARG A 102 2.69 4.07 -1.26
CA ARG A 102 1.39 3.49 -0.94
C ARG A 102 1.30 2.07 -1.46
N ALA A 103 1.16 1.12 -0.57
CA ALA A 103 0.71 -0.22 -0.88
C ALA A 103 -0.82 -0.28 -0.77
N SER A 104 -1.46 -0.93 -1.72
CA SER A 104 -2.91 -1.15 -1.71
C SER A 104 -3.17 -2.65 -1.76
N VAL A 105 -4.08 -3.12 -0.94
CA VAL A 105 -4.52 -4.51 -0.90
C VAL A 105 -5.95 -4.63 -1.42
N GLY A 106 -6.30 -5.76 -1.95
CA GLY A 106 -7.62 -6.10 -2.43
C GLY A 106 -7.88 -7.60 -2.27
N ILE A 107 -8.97 -8.07 -2.86
CA ILE A 107 -9.47 -9.45 -2.72
C ILE A 107 -8.48 -10.55 -3.14
N TYR A 108 -7.46 -10.21 -3.92
CA TYR A 108 -6.46 -11.16 -4.42
C TYR A 108 -5.22 -11.28 -3.54
N ASN A 109 -5.03 -10.33 -2.61
CA ASN A 109 -3.84 -10.27 -1.80
C ASN A 109 -3.93 -11.20 -0.59
N THR A 110 -2.77 -11.60 -0.11
CA THR A 110 -2.59 -12.47 1.05
C THR A 110 -1.60 -11.86 2.03
N LYS A 111 -1.44 -12.45 3.20
CA LYS A 111 -0.41 -12.06 4.17
C LYS A 111 1.00 -12.24 3.61
N ASP A 112 1.21 -13.24 2.74
CA ASP A 112 2.51 -13.49 2.10
C ASP A 112 2.94 -12.30 1.23
N ASP A 113 1.99 -11.61 0.56
CA ASP A 113 2.30 -10.40 -0.20
C ASP A 113 2.78 -9.26 0.70
N LEU A 114 2.21 -9.14 1.90
CA LEU A 114 2.63 -8.15 2.89
C LEU A 114 3.97 -8.50 3.55
N ASP A 115 4.25 -9.79 3.76
CA ASP A 115 5.56 -10.26 4.19
C ASP A 115 6.62 -9.95 3.14
N LYS A 116 6.29 -10.15 1.86
CA LYS A 116 7.16 -9.80 0.73
C LYS A 116 7.39 -8.29 0.65
N LEU A 117 6.34 -7.48 0.84
CA LEU A 117 6.47 -6.02 0.94
C LEU A 117 7.47 -5.62 2.03
N ASN A 118 7.32 -6.16 3.25
CA ASN A 118 8.22 -5.85 4.35
C ASN A 118 9.65 -6.33 4.10
N TYR A 119 9.82 -7.49 3.49
CA TYR A 119 11.14 -8.01 3.07
C TYR A 119 11.81 -7.04 2.09
N SER A 120 11.11 -6.59 1.05
CA SER A 120 11.63 -5.66 0.06
C SER A 120 11.95 -4.28 0.62
N ILE A 121 11.15 -3.77 1.57
CA ILE A 121 11.46 -2.54 2.32
C ILE A 121 12.79 -2.70 3.10
N ASN A 122 13.02 -3.86 3.71
CA ASN A 122 14.28 -4.14 4.40
C ASN A 122 15.48 -4.23 3.44
N ASN A 123 15.28 -4.75 2.22
CA ASN A 123 16.31 -4.73 1.18
C ASN A 123 16.62 -3.29 0.72
N CYS A 124 15.60 -2.48 0.52
CA CYS A 124 15.74 -1.06 0.21
C CYS A 124 16.63 -0.35 1.25
N LYS A 125 16.41 -0.60 2.54
CA LYS A 125 17.24 -0.04 3.62
C LYS A 125 18.71 -0.45 3.50
N LYS A 126 19.01 -1.69 3.15
CA LYS A 126 20.39 -2.18 2.97
C LYS A 126 21.08 -1.47 1.80
N ILE A 127 20.38 -1.28 0.68
CA ILE A 127 20.92 -0.58 -0.50
C ILE A 127 21.32 0.86 -0.15
N PHE A 128 20.50 1.56 0.62
CA PHE A 128 20.78 2.94 1.06
C PHE A 128 21.68 3.04 2.30
N ASN A 129 22.25 1.92 2.79
CA ASN A 129 23.10 1.87 3.99
C ASN A 129 22.45 2.53 5.23
N LEU A 130 21.14 2.45 5.35
CA LEU A 130 20.42 2.97 6.50
C LEU A 130 20.74 2.14 7.74
N LYS A 131 21.28 2.76 8.78
CA LYS A 131 21.63 2.08 10.03
C LYS A 131 20.37 1.55 10.71
N TRP A 132 20.48 0.35 11.25
CA TRP A 132 19.51 -0.22 12.19
C TRP A 132 19.67 0.55 13.52
N ILE A 133 18.73 1.39 13.87
CA ILE A 133 18.67 2.06 15.19
C ILE A 133 17.66 1.33 16.05
#